data_30bf2d9ce9d23ef977861fd968d8f819
#
_entry.id   30bf2d9ce9d23ef977861fd968d8f819
#
_cell.length_a   1.000
_cell.length_b   1.000
_cell.length_c   1.000
_cell.angle_alpha   90.00
_cell.angle_beta   90.00
_cell.angle_gamma   90.00
#
_symmetry.space_group_name_H-M   'P 1'
#
loop_
_entity.id
_entity.type
_entity.pdbx_description
1 polymer ?
#
loop_
_entity_poly.entity_id
_entity_poly.type
_entity_poly.pdbx_seq_one_letter_code
_entity_poly.pdbx_strand_id
1 'polypeptide(L)'
;SMLFLLHLLSKMRPAQEGGSRFGIVLNGSPLFTGGAGSGESEIRRYVLENDLCEAIVGLPTDMFYNTGISTYVWIISNRKPEARKGKVQLIDASGMWQKMRKSLGSKRKELSDAHIERITRLFGDFAEAQNDDGTPISRIFDNEAFGYHSITVERPLRDEAGNIVLGQKGKQKGKPQPDASLRDTENV
;
A
#
# COMPACT_ATOMS: atom_id res chain seq x y z
N SER A 1 -11.14 -1.81 7.89
CA SER A 1 -9.84 -2.40 8.29
C SER A 1 -8.81 -1.35 8.72
N MET A 2 -8.69 -0.24 8.02
CA MET A 2 -7.74 0.84 8.37
C MET A 2 -7.98 1.46 9.76
N LEU A 3 -9.21 1.46 10.26
CA LEU A 3 -9.52 1.93 11.63
C LEU A 3 -8.87 1.05 12.72
N PHE A 4 -8.74 -0.27 12.48
CA PHE A 4 -8.00 -1.13 13.41
C PHE A 4 -6.51 -0.78 13.45
N LEU A 5 -5.93 -0.44 12.30
CA LEU A 5 -4.56 0.05 12.23
C LEU A 5 -4.40 1.36 13.05
N LEU A 6 -5.30 2.34 12.84
CA LEU A 6 -5.29 3.59 13.62
C LEU A 6 -5.46 3.33 15.12
N HIS A 7 -6.34 2.39 15.50
CA HIS A 7 -6.52 2.03 16.90
C HIS A 7 -5.22 1.49 17.50
N LEU A 8 -4.50 0.60 16.81
CA LEU A 8 -3.22 0.09 17.29
C LEU A 8 -2.16 1.19 17.36
N LEU A 9 -2.11 2.08 16.36
CA LEU A 9 -1.21 3.25 16.38
C LEU A 9 -1.45 4.13 17.60
N SER A 10 -2.73 4.37 17.97
CA SER A 10 -3.08 5.18 19.16
C SER A 10 -2.66 4.54 20.50
N LYS A 11 -2.29 3.25 20.50
CA LYS A 11 -1.82 2.51 21.70
C LYS A 11 -0.31 2.35 21.77
N MET A 12 0.42 2.85 20.76
CA MET A 12 1.87 2.79 20.78
C MET A 12 2.43 3.69 21.88
N ARG A 13 3.47 3.19 22.55
CA ARG A 13 4.27 4.02 23.47
C ARG A 13 5.07 5.05 22.69
N PRO A 14 5.27 6.26 23.21
CA PRO A 14 6.17 7.23 22.60
C PRO A 14 7.56 6.65 22.35
N ALA A 15 8.21 7.05 21.26
CA ALA A 15 9.54 6.55 20.91
C ALA A 15 10.58 6.79 22.01
N GLN A 16 10.46 7.92 22.75
CA GLN A 16 11.31 8.30 23.88
C GLN A 16 11.16 7.36 25.09
N GLU A 17 10.02 6.68 25.20
CA GLU A 17 9.71 5.71 26.26
C GLU A 17 9.97 4.26 25.84
N GLY A 18 10.80 4.07 24.80
CA GLY A 18 11.14 2.75 24.25
C GLY A 18 10.38 2.37 22.99
N GLY A 19 9.36 3.14 22.62
CA GLY A 19 8.57 2.90 21.40
C GLY A 19 7.74 1.61 21.44
N SER A 20 7.19 1.28 20.29
CA SER A 20 6.41 0.06 20.08
C SER A 20 6.63 -0.50 18.69
N ARG A 21 6.44 -1.82 18.56
CA ARG A 21 6.35 -2.53 17.28
C ARG A 21 5.18 -3.50 17.35
N PHE A 22 4.42 -3.59 16.27
CA PHE A 22 3.35 -4.59 16.16
C PHE A 22 3.19 -5.09 14.72
N GLY A 23 2.59 -6.25 14.56
CA GLY A 23 2.12 -6.79 13.29
C GLY A 23 0.60 -6.82 13.23
N ILE A 24 0.04 -6.47 12.09
CA ILE A 24 -1.40 -6.61 11.83
C ILE A 24 -1.62 -7.31 10.49
N VAL A 25 -2.51 -8.30 10.49
CA VAL A 25 -2.91 -8.99 9.26
C VAL A 25 -4.14 -8.30 8.67
N LEU A 26 -4.00 -7.85 7.42
CA LEU A 26 -5.06 -7.18 6.67
C LEU A 26 -5.25 -7.86 5.31
N ASN A 27 -6.42 -7.70 4.71
CA ASN A 27 -6.63 -8.06 3.30
C ASN A 27 -5.94 -7.03 2.37
N GLY A 28 -6.05 -7.22 1.05
CA GLY A 28 -5.44 -6.31 0.07
C GLY A 28 -6.08 -4.93 -0.01
N SER A 29 -7.34 -4.78 0.40
CA SER A 29 -8.10 -3.53 0.32
C SER A 29 -7.35 -2.30 0.88
N PRO A 30 -6.74 -2.35 2.08
CA PRO A 30 -5.94 -1.26 2.63
C PRO A 30 -4.80 -0.74 1.74
N LEU A 31 -4.30 -1.56 0.83
CA LEU A 31 -3.23 -1.16 -0.09
C LEU A 31 -3.74 -0.31 -1.25
N PHE A 32 -4.98 -0.53 -1.70
CA PHE A 32 -5.47 -0.02 -2.98
C PHE A 32 -6.73 0.85 -2.86
N THR A 33 -7.53 0.68 -1.79
CA THR A 33 -8.80 1.38 -1.63
C THR A 33 -8.60 2.84 -1.23
N GLY A 34 -9.47 3.69 -1.75
CA GLY A 34 -9.49 5.12 -1.45
C GLY A 34 -8.60 5.94 -2.38
N GLY A 35 -9.19 6.83 -3.16
CA GLY A 35 -8.47 7.82 -3.95
C GLY A 35 -7.83 8.90 -3.08
N ALA A 36 -7.04 9.77 -3.69
CA ALA A 36 -6.36 10.88 -3.01
C ALA A 36 -7.34 11.71 -2.16
N GLY A 37 -6.98 11.98 -0.92
CA GLY A 37 -7.80 12.73 0.04
C GLY A 37 -8.92 11.93 0.71
N SER A 38 -9.10 10.63 0.39
CA SER A 38 -10.03 9.77 1.13
C SER A 38 -9.45 9.33 2.49
N GLY A 39 -10.32 8.86 3.38
CA GLY A 39 -9.90 8.45 4.72
C GLY A 39 -8.83 7.34 4.70
N GLU A 40 -8.96 6.34 3.82
CA GLU A 40 -7.98 5.27 3.67
C GLU A 40 -6.65 5.79 3.12
N SER A 41 -6.69 6.69 2.13
CA SER A 41 -5.50 7.33 1.57
C SER A 41 -4.78 8.17 2.63
N GLU A 42 -5.51 8.95 3.42
CA GLU A 42 -4.95 9.77 4.48
C GLU A 42 -4.32 8.94 5.61
N ILE A 43 -4.88 7.77 5.93
CA ILE A 43 -4.27 6.86 6.90
C ILE A 43 -2.94 6.30 6.37
N ARG A 44 -2.89 5.90 5.08
CA ARG A 44 -1.63 5.46 4.46
C ARG A 44 -0.59 6.58 4.45
N ARG A 45 -1.00 7.79 4.07
CA ARG A 45 -0.14 8.97 4.11
C ARG A 45 0.43 9.19 5.51
N TYR A 46 -0.41 9.18 6.53
CA TYR A 46 0.01 9.33 7.92
C TYR A 46 1.07 8.30 8.33
N VAL A 47 0.85 7.02 7.98
CA VAL A 47 1.77 5.93 8.31
C VAL A 47 3.14 6.10 7.61
N LEU A 48 3.15 6.56 6.36
CA LEU A 48 4.37 6.74 5.58
C LEU A 48 5.12 8.03 5.97
N GLU A 49 4.42 9.15 6.10
CA GLU A 49 5.03 10.44 6.48
C GLU A 49 5.63 10.41 7.89
N ASN A 50 5.03 9.65 8.81
CA ASN A 50 5.55 9.47 10.16
C ASN A 50 6.55 8.30 10.26
N ASP A 51 6.94 7.72 9.13
CA ASP A 51 7.93 6.64 9.05
C ASP A 51 7.59 5.42 9.93
N LEU A 52 6.32 5.02 9.97
CA LEU A 52 5.85 3.96 10.88
C LEU A 52 5.85 2.57 10.24
N CYS A 53 5.74 2.45 8.91
CA CYS A 53 5.72 1.15 8.23
C CYS A 53 7.13 0.62 8.01
N GLU A 54 7.49 -0.49 8.65
CA GLU A 54 8.79 -1.16 8.40
C GLU A 54 8.74 -2.09 7.20
N ALA A 55 7.68 -2.90 7.11
CA ALA A 55 7.51 -3.84 6.02
C ALA A 55 6.05 -4.24 5.80
N ILE A 56 5.77 -4.74 4.61
CA ILE A 56 4.52 -5.43 4.27
C ILE A 56 4.89 -6.77 3.65
N VAL A 57 4.38 -7.86 4.23
CA VAL A 57 4.59 -9.23 3.75
C VAL A 57 3.31 -9.74 3.12
N GLY A 58 3.33 -9.99 1.81
CA GLY A 58 2.23 -10.63 1.09
C GLY A 58 2.22 -12.14 1.34
N LEU A 59 1.13 -12.65 1.92
CA LEU A 59 0.96 -14.06 2.23
C LEU A 59 0.22 -14.80 1.11
N PRO A 60 0.36 -16.14 1.02
CA PRO A 60 -0.44 -16.96 0.12
C PRO A 60 -1.95 -16.78 0.32
N THR A 61 -2.73 -17.07 -0.72
CA THR A 61 -4.19 -17.27 -0.58
C THR A 61 -4.49 -18.51 0.26
N ASP A 62 -5.73 -18.66 0.69
CA ASP A 62 -6.21 -19.85 1.41
C ASP A 62 -5.46 -20.17 2.73
N MET A 63 -4.91 -19.12 3.37
CA MET A 63 -4.19 -19.24 4.65
C MET A 63 -5.11 -19.18 5.87
N PHE A 64 -6.35 -18.71 5.72
CA PHE A 64 -7.29 -18.47 6.82
C PHE A 64 -8.60 -19.26 6.65
N TYR A 65 -9.23 -19.58 7.79
CA TYR A 65 -10.36 -20.48 7.86
C TYR A 65 -11.56 -20.05 7.01
N ASN A 66 -11.92 -18.77 7.05
CA ASN A 66 -13.15 -18.26 6.42
C ASN A 66 -12.91 -17.47 5.13
N THR A 67 -11.70 -17.46 4.58
CA THR A 67 -11.41 -16.66 3.40
C THR A 67 -10.31 -17.29 2.56
N GLY A 68 -10.49 -17.26 1.23
CA GLY A 68 -9.47 -17.64 0.25
C GLY A 68 -8.70 -16.46 -0.34
N ILE A 69 -8.90 -15.23 0.17
CA ILE A 69 -8.25 -14.04 -0.38
C ILE A 69 -6.79 -13.92 0.06
N SER A 70 -6.02 -13.14 -0.69
CA SER A 70 -4.68 -12.75 -0.28
C SER A 70 -4.72 -11.86 0.95
N THR A 71 -3.79 -12.07 1.86
CA THR A 71 -3.63 -11.29 3.08
C THR A 71 -2.21 -10.77 3.20
N TYR A 72 -2.06 -9.71 3.98
CA TYR A 72 -0.80 -9.00 4.12
C TYR A 72 -0.52 -8.73 5.59
N VAL A 73 0.69 -9.04 6.04
CA VAL A 73 1.17 -8.67 7.37
C VAL A 73 1.85 -7.32 7.26
N TRP A 74 1.29 -6.32 7.91
CA TRP A 74 1.92 -5.01 8.05
C TRP A 74 2.72 -4.97 9.34
N ILE A 75 3.99 -4.65 9.25
CA ILE A 75 4.90 -4.50 10.40
C ILE A 75 5.10 -3.02 10.63
N ILE A 76 4.61 -2.56 11.76
CA ILE A 76 4.57 -1.15 12.15
C ILE A 76 5.46 -0.92 13.36
N SER A 77 6.26 0.14 13.32
CA SER A 77 7.15 0.54 14.42
C SER A 77 7.34 2.05 14.42
N ASN A 78 7.32 2.68 15.59
CA ASN A 78 7.75 4.07 15.76
C ASN A 78 9.20 4.18 16.26
N ARG A 79 9.95 3.06 16.21
CA ARG A 79 11.36 2.99 16.56
C ARG A 79 12.10 2.10 15.56
N LYS A 80 12.11 2.53 14.31
CA LYS A 80 12.86 1.84 13.26
C LYS A 80 14.37 1.90 13.54
N PRO A 81 15.13 0.82 13.25
CA PRO A 81 16.59 0.89 13.16
C PRO A 81 17.01 1.90 12.10
N GLU A 82 18.19 2.50 12.26
CA GLU A 82 18.69 3.55 11.35
C GLU A 82 18.67 3.13 9.87
N ALA A 83 19.08 1.90 9.57
CA ALA A 83 19.09 1.37 8.21
C ALA A 83 17.69 1.28 7.55
N ARG A 84 16.61 1.30 8.34
CA ARG A 84 15.22 1.19 7.87
C ARG A 84 14.47 2.52 7.86
N LYS A 85 15.08 3.59 8.38
CA LYS A 85 14.44 4.90 8.42
C LYS A 85 14.16 5.42 7.02
N GLY A 86 12.98 6.00 6.84
CA GLY A 86 12.50 6.52 5.55
C GLY A 86 12.21 5.46 4.50
N LYS A 87 12.21 4.17 4.87
CA LYS A 87 12.08 3.06 3.90
C LYS A 87 11.01 2.06 4.33
N VAL A 88 10.42 1.39 3.34
CA VAL A 88 9.49 0.27 3.50
C VAL A 88 10.00 -0.92 2.71
N GLN A 89 10.07 -2.08 3.35
CA GLN A 89 10.38 -3.34 2.67
C GLN A 89 9.09 -4.06 2.26
N LEU A 90 8.97 -4.44 1.01
CA LEU A 90 7.89 -5.27 0.50
C LEU A 90 8.43 -6.69 0.28
N ILE A 91 7.80 -7.68 0.92
CA ILE A 91 8.19 -9.09 0.80
C ILE A 91 7.02 -9.86 0.17
N ASP A 92 7.26 -10.48 -0.96
CA ASP A 92 6.29 -11.37 -1.61
C ASP A 92 6.54 -12.82 -1.18
N ALA A 93 5.73 -13.28 -0.23
CA ALA A 93 5.71 -14.67 0.22
C ALA A 93 4.51 -15.45 -0.37
N SER A 94 3.81 -14.92 -1.39
CA SER A 94 2.61 -15.55 -1.97
C SER A 94 2.88 -16.95 -2.54
N GLY A 95 4.09 -17.22 -3.00
CA GLY A 95 4.56 -18.53 -3.46
C GLY A 95 5.12 -19.45 -2.36
N MET A 96 5.28 -18.97 -1.12
CA MET A 96 5.91 -19.71 -0.02
C MET A 96 4.84 -20.46 0.78
N TRP A 97 4.43 -21.62 0.34
CA TRP A 97 3.43 -22.43 1.02
C TRP A 97 3.57 -23.93 0.76
N GLN A 98 2.94 -24.70 1.63
CA GLN A 98 2.69 -26.11 1.42
C GLN A 98 1.21 -26.42 1.61
N LYS A 99 0.74 -27.50 0.98
CA LYS A 99 -0.63 -27.97 1.11
C LYS A 99 -0.83 -28.60 2.49
N MET A 100 -1.87 -28.19 3.18
CA MET A 100 -2.27 -28.83 4.44
C MET A 100 -2.67 -30.29 4.21
N ARG A 101 -2.33 -31.17 5.16
CA ARG A 101 -2.77 -32.58 5.15
C ARG A 101 -4.29 -32.71 5.19
N LYS A 102 -4.97 -31.84 5.96
CA LYS A 102 -6.42 -31.75 6.06
C LYS A 102 -6.84 -30.30 6.03
N SER A 103 -7.72 -29.95 5.09
CA SER A 103 -8.24 -28.59 5.00
C SER A 103 -9.16 -28.25 6.17
N LEU A 104 -9.16 -26.98 6.57
CA LEU A 104 -10.05 -26.42 7.59
C LEU A 104 -10.87 -25.29 6.96
N GLY A 105 -12.07 -25.62 6.48
CA GLY A 105 -12.88 -24.68 5.70
C GLY A 105 -12.15 -24.21 4.44
N SER A 106 -12.01 -22.90 4.25
CA SER A 106 -11.26 -22.30 3.13
C SER A 106 -9.75 -22.40 3.30
N LYS A 107 -9.24 -22.68 4.50
CA LYS A 107 -7.82 -22.83 4.74
C LYS A 107 -7.32 -24.15 4.18
N ARG A 108 -6.47 -24.06 3.16
CA ARG A 108 -5.87 -25.21 2.44
C ARG A 108 -4.36 -25.18 2.39
N LYS A 109 -3.79 -24.02 2.68
CA LYS A 109 -2.35 -23.77 2.64
C LYS A 109 -1.83 -23.38 4.02
N GLU A 110 -0.58 -23.70 4.26
CA GLU A 110 0.15 -23.31 5.47
C GLU A 110 1.60 -22.96 5.13
N LEU A 111 2.22 -22.19 5.98
CA LEU A 111 3.67 -21.96 5.94
C LEU A 111 4.36 -23.10 6.69
N SER A 112 5.38 -23.71 6.08
CA SER A 112 6.30 -24.59 6.82
C SER A 112 7.27 -23.75 7.65
N ASP A 113 7.96 -24.39 8.58
CA ASP A 113 9.02 -23.74 9.37
C ASP A 113 10.10 -23.12 8.46
N ALA A 114 10.47 -23.80 7.37
CA ALA A 114 11.41 -23.29 6.38
C ALA A 114 10.88 -22.01 5.67
N HIS A 115 9.58 -21.95 5.37
CA HIS A 115 8.98 -20.74 4.80
C HIS A 115 9.01 -19.59 5.82
N ILE A 116 8.66 -19.86 7.07
CA ILE A 116 8.68 -18.87 8.15
C ILE A 116 10.13 -18.36 8.35
N GLU A 117 11.10 -19.25 8.42
CA GLU A 117 12.50 -18.89 8.54
C GLU A 117 12.97 -18.01 7.37
N ARG A 118 12.63 -18.39 6.13
CA ARG A 118 12.97 -17.60 4.94
C ARG A 118 12.38 -16.21 4.98
N ILE A 119 11.08 -16.08 5.30
CA ILE A 119 10.41 -14.77 5.42
C ILE A 119 11.06 -13.93 6.53
N THR A 120 11.32 -14.54 7.68
CA THR A 120 11.93 -13.87 8.83
C THR A 120 13.36 -13.40 8.52
N ARG A 121 14.12 -14.21 7.78
CA ARG A 121 15.48 -13.86 7.33
C ARG A 121 15.43 -12.71 6.34
N LEU A 122 14.56 -12.75 5.30
CA LEU A 122 14.39 -11.66 4.34
C LEU A 122 14.04 -10.34 5.06
N PHE A 123 13.15 -10.40 6.04
CA PHE A 123 12.83 -9.23 6.86
C PHE A 123 14.04 -8.79 7.70
N GLY A 124 14.75 -9.72 8.35
CA GLY A 124 15.88 -9.40 9.24
C GLY A 124 17.07 -8.78 8.52
N ASP A 125 17.44 -9.36 7.39
CA ASP A 125 18.60 -8.94 6.58
C ASP A 125 18.38 -7.57 5.92
N PHE A 126 17.11 -7.13 5.78
CA PHE A 126 16.74 -5.89 5.12
C PHE A 126 17.47 -5.72 3.78
N ALA A 127 17.31 -6.70 2.91
CA ALA A 127 17.96 -6.75 1.61
C ALA A 127 16.96 -7.05 0.50
N GLU A 128 17.25 -6.57 -0.70
CA GLU A 128 16.54 -7.00 -1.90
C GLU A 128 16.92 -8.43 -2.25
N ALA A 129 15.95 -9.21 -2.70
CA ALA A 129 16.15 -10.62 -3.04
C ALA A 129 15.22 -11.04 -4.18
N GLN A 130 15.67 -12.05 -4.93
CA GLN A 130 14.95 -12.66 -6.02
C GLN A 130 14.88 -14.18 -5.83
N ASN A 131 13.90 -14.81 -6.47
CA ASN A 131 13.86 -16.25 -6.66
C ASN A 131 14.88 -16.69 -7.75
N ASP A 132 15.05 -18.00 -7.89
CA ASP A 132 15.96 -18.59 -8.90
C ASP A 132 15.55 -18.23 -10.35
N ASP A 133 14.29 -17.90 -10.59
CA ASP A 133 13.75 -17.44 -11.86
C ASP A 133 13.92 -15.93 -12.11
N GLY A 134 14.54 -15.21 -11.18
CA GLY A 134 14.73 -13.76 -11.24
C GLY A 134 13.54 -12.94 -10.76
N THR A 135 12.44 -13.55 -10.31
CA THR A 135 11.28 -12.85 -9.77
C THR A 135 11.62 -12.19 -8.43
N PRO A 136 11.44 -10.86 -8.27
CA PRO A 136 11.71 -10.19 -7.01
C PRO A 136 10.77 -10.70 -5.89
N ILE A 137 11.36 -11.09 -4.76
CA ILE A 137 10.63 -11.53 -3.56
C ILE A 137 10.80 -10.57 -2.38
N SER A 138 11.81 -9.70 -2.42
CA SER A 138 12.00 -8.63 -1.45
C SER A 138 12.51 -7.38 -2.17
N ARG A 139 11.83 -6.27 -1.97
CA ARG A 139 12.22 -4.95 -2.50
C ARG A 139 12.11 -3.89 -1.43
N ILE A 140 12.99 -2.90 -1.50
CA ILE A 140 13.05 -1.79 -0.55
C ILE A 140 12.73 -0.50 -1.31
N PHE A 141 11.80 0.27 -0.77
CA PHE A 141 11.37 1.53 -1.36
C PHE A 141 11.51 2.65 -0.32
N ASP A 142 11.86 3.82 -0.78
CA ASP A 142 11.72 5.03 0.04
C ASP A 142 10.23 5.33 0.28
N ASN A 143 9.89 5.88 1.43
CA ASN A 143 8.49 6.22 1.76
C ASN A 143 7.85 7.12 0.70
N GLU A 144 8.61 8.02 0.11
CA GLU A 144 8.19 8.96 -0.93
C GLU A 144 7.76 8.26 -2.24
N ALA A 145 8.29 7.07 -2.52
CA ALA A 145 7.92 6.29 -3.71
C ALA A 145 6.44 5.87 -3.74
N PHE A 146 5.74 5.94 -2.61
CA PHE A 146 4.31 5.67 -2.50
C PHE A 146 3.45 6.94 -2.54
N GLY A 147 4.09 8.12 -2.57
CA GLY A 147 3.41 9.40 -2.71
C GLY A 147 3.04 9.68 -4.15
N TYR A 148 1.89 10.31 -4.37
CA TYR A 148 1.47 10.79 -5.68
C TYR A 148 0.55 11.99 -5.54
N HIS A 149 0.52 12.82 -6.57
CA HIS A 149 -0.47 13.87 -6.73
C HIS A 149 -1.53 13.40 -7.74
N SER A 150 -2.80 13.46 -7.34
CA SER A 150 -3.89 13.26 -8.29
C SER A 150 -4.22 14.61 -8.92
N ILE A 151 -4.00 14.73 -10.21
CA ILE A 151 -4.28 15.94 -10.98
C ILE A 151 -5.45 15.69 -11.94
N THR A 152 -6.25 16.72 -12.15
CA THR A 152 -7.30 16.70 -13.19
C THR A 152 -6.79 17.48 -14.38
N VAL A 153 -6.65 16.80 -15.51
CA VAL A 153 -6.28 17.41 -16.79
C VAL A 153 -7.57 17.83 -17.50
N GLU A 154 -7.75 19.13 -17.70
CA GLU A 154 -8.88 19.69 -18.44
C GLU A 154 -8.36 20.24 -19.78
N ARG A 155 -8.98 19.80 -20.87
CA ARG A 155 -8.71 20.32 -22.21
C ARG A 155 -9.82 21.30 -22.61
N PRO A 156 -9.50 22.36 -23.37
CA PRO A 156 -10.49 23.33 -23.79
C PRO A 156 -11.44 22.72 -24.82
N LEU A 157 -12.74 22.99 -24.63
CA LEU A 157 -13.77 22.68 -25.65
C LEU A 157 -13.46 23.48 -26.93
N ARG A 158 -13.57 22.83 -28.08
CA ARG A 158 -13.41 23.44 -29.39
C ARG A 158 -14.70 23.37 -30.18
N ASP A 159 -14.96 24.40 -30.97
CA ASP A 159 -16.04 24.44 -31.93
C ASP A 159 -15.70 23.62 -33.19
N GLU A 160 -16.65 23.51 -34.12
CA GLU A 160 -16.47 22.78 -35.40
C GLU A 160 -15.33 23.35 -36.27
N ALA A 161 -14.97 24.61 -36.09
CA ALA A 161 -13.84 25.27 -36.77
C ALA A 161 -12.52 25.12 -36.04
N GLY A 162 -12.50 24.43 -34.86
CA GLY A 162 -11.31 24.16 -34.05
C GLY A 162 -10.93 25.30 -33.08
N ASN A 163 -11.74 26.37 -32.98
CA ASN A 163 -11.47 27.47 -32.06
C ASN A 163 -11.86 27.10 -30.64
N ILE A 164 -11.12 27.69 -29.66
CA ILE A 164 -11.43 27.48 -28.25
C ILE A 164 -12.73 28.21 -27.87
N VAL A 165 -13.69 27.45 -27.31
CA VAL A 165 -14.94 28.01 -26.82
C VAL A 165 -14.69 28.69 -25.45
N LEU A 166 -15.09 29.95 -25.32
CA LEU A 166 -14.95 30.71 -24.08
C LEU A 166 -16.24 30.71 -23.28
N GLY A 167 -16.11 30.64 -21.96
CA GLY A 167 -17.25 30.74 -21.04
C GLY A 167 -17.94 32.12 -21.15
N GLN A 168 -19.28 32.13 -21.14
CA GLN A 168 -20.08 33.34 -21.35
C GLN A 168 -20.59 33.97 -20.04
N LYS A 169 -20.62 33.24 -18.92
CA LYS A 169 -21.22 33.67 -17.66
C LYS A 169 -20.36 33.38 -16.43
N GLY A 170 -20.58 34.18 -15.38
CA GLY A 170 -20.03 33.98 -14.06
C GLY A 170 -18.50 34.04 -14.00
N LYS A 171 -17.87 33.21 -13.15
CA LYS A 171 -16.41 33.11 -12.95
C LYS A 171 -15.66 32.57 -14.16
N GLN A 172 -16.36 31.97 -15.12
CA GLN A 172 -15.77 31.39 -16.35
C GLN A 172 -15.82 32.34 -17.55
N LYS A 173 -16.42 33.54 -17.41
CA LYS A 173 -16.53 34.52 -18.52
C LYS A 173 -15.13 34.86 -19.06
N GLY A 174 -14.94 34.63 -20.37
CA GLY A 174 -13.68 34.90 -21.08
C GLY A 174 -12.54 33.88 -20.82
N LYS A 175 -12.79 32.82 -20.06
CA LYS A 175 -11.85 31.71 -19.88
C LYS A 175 -12.21 30.53 -20.80
N PRO A 176 -11.22 29.69 -21.21
CA PRO A 176 -11.51 28.46 -21.93
C PRO A 176 -12.55 27.63 -21.18
N GLN A 177 -13.60 27.20 -21.88
CA GLN A 177 -14.57 26.27 -21.33
C GLN A 177 -13.97 24.85 -21.36
N PRO A 178 -13.98 24.08 -20.26
CA PRO A 178 -13.47 22.73 -20.27
C PRO A 178 -14.36 21.79 -21.09
N ASP A 179 -13.73 20.88 -21.82
CA ASP A 179 -14.41 19.79 -22.51
C ASP A 179 -14.59 18.61 -21.54
N ALA A 180 -15.82 18.39 -21.10
CA ALA A 180 -16.13 17.33 -20.14
C ALA A 180 -15.85 15.91 -20.70
N SER A 181 -15.87 15.76 -22.02
CA SER A 181 -15.60 14.45 -22.68
C SER A 181 -14.11 14.10 -22.72
N LEU A 182 -13.24 15.11 -22.54
CA LEU A 182 -11.76 14.98 -22.56
C LEU A 182 -11.13 15.23 -21.18
N ARG A 183 -11.94 15.14 -20.13
CA ARG A 183 -11.47 15.30 -18.75
C ARG A 183 -10.87 13.98 -18.27
N ASP A 184 -9.60 14.00 -17.92
CA ASP A 184 -8.88 12.87 -17.35
C ASP A 184 -8.39 13.18 -15.93
N THR A 185 -8.24 12.13 -15.12
CA THR A 185 -7.57 12.20 -13.81
C THR A 185 -6.31 11.34 -13.86
N GLU A 186 -5.18 11.95 -13.64
CA GLU A 186 -3.86 11.30 -13.65
C GLU A 186 -3.23 11.37 -12.27
N ASN A 187 -2.44 10.33 -11.91
CA ASN A 187 -1.59 10.32 -10.73
C ASN A 187 -0.15 10.58 -11.16
N VAL A 188 0.48 11.60 -10.59
CA VAL A 188 1.83 12.09 -10.94
C VAL A 188 2.71 12.12 -9.71
#